data_1cfaaa92f01fe84e3b5a668aa169836b
#
_entry.id   1cfaaa92f01fe84e3b5a668aa169836b
#
_cell.length_a   1.000
_cell.length_b   1.000
_cell.length_c   1.000
_cell.angle_alpha   90.00
_cell.angle_beta   90.00
_cell.angle_gamma   90.00
#
_symmetry.space_group_name_H-M   'P 1'
#
loop_
_entity.id
_entity.type
_entity.pdbx_description
1 polymer ?
#
loop_
_entity_poly.entity_id
_entity_poly.type
_entity_poly.pdbx_seq_one_letter_code
_entity_poly.pdbx_strand_id
1 'polypeptide(L)'
;MSLGGKYNSHLKVTGRGKNGMYGIVTFSKYPIVNKGEIIHPGSSSLSIFTDVLIDKDTFRIYNNYLQSFRLRRMERSFIEEITASDDKETMAEVKSVSVSLKKGFVKRALQAQVVKYYINRSPYPVIVVGDFNDTPVSFAYRKIRKGLNDSFVNSGYGAGFTYKGNYPPNRIDYILYDNALINSYFEIVRVRYSDHYPIIAYFRKKN
;
A
#
# COMPACT_ATOMS: atom_id res chain seq x y z
N MET A 1 -12.61 16.34 8.78
CA MET A 1 -13.08 15.82 10.08
C MET A 1 -11.96 16.02 11.08
N SER A 2 -12.19 16.79 12.11
CA SER A 2 -11.28 16.90 13.25
C SER A 2 -11.51 15.70 14.16
N LEU A 3 -10.48 14.87 14.37
CA LEU A 3 -10.51 13.77 15.36
C LEU A 3 -10.36 14.30 16.80
N GLY A 4 -10.89 15.51 17.05
CA GLY A 4 -11.05 16.07 18.41
C GLY A 4 -9.77 16.28 19.20
N GLY A 5 -8.67 16.70 18.57
CA GLY A 5 -7.42 17.03 19.27
C GLY A 5 -6.64 15.85 19.89
N LYS A 6 -7.16 14.62 19.76
CA LYS A 6 -6.56 13.40 20.35
C LYS A 6 -5.43 12.79 19.51
N TYR A 7 -5.24 13.26 18.27
CA TYR A 7 -4.28 12.67 17.32
C TYR A 7 -3.45 13.73 16.64
N ASN A 8 -2.15 13.47 16.55
CA ASN A 8 -1.26 14.14 15.61
C ASN A 8 -1.51 13.59 14.20
N SER A 9 -1.29 14.39 13.15
CA SER A 9 -1.51 13.93 11.79
C SER A 9 -0.45 14.43 10.82
N HIS A 10 -0.22 13.60 9.79
CA HIS A 10 0.55 13.95 8.61
C HIS A 10 -0.30 13.64 7.38
N LEU A 11 -0.78 14.67 6.70
CA LEU A 11 -1.65 14.59 5.53
C LEU A 11 -0.90 15.06 4.28
N LYS A 12 -1.01 14.28 3.19
CA LYS A 12 -0.66 14.70 1.83
C LYS A 12 -1.88 14.59 0.93
N VAL A 13 -2.29 15.72 0.38
CA VAL A 13 -3.38 15.81 -0.61
C VAL A 13 -2.80 15.97 -2.01
N THR A 14 -3.38 15.26 -2.98
CA THR A 14 -3.03 15.38 -4.39
C THR A 14 -4.29 15.66 -5.21
N GLY A 15 -4.43 16.88 -5.67
CA GLY A 15 -5.50 17.27 -6.59
C GLY A 15 -6.91 17.34 -5.98
N ARG A 16 -7.75 18.14 -6.63
CA ARG A 16 -9.20 18.17 -6.43
C ARG A 16 -9.83 17.50 -7.66
N GLY A 17 -10.44 16.33 -7.47
CA GLY A 17 -11.33 15.75 -8.48
C GLY A 17 -12.72 16.39 -8.41
N LYS A 18 -13.56 16.13 -9.41
CA LYS A 18 -14.98 16.55 -9.40
C LYS A 18 -15.74 16.07 -8.14
N ASN A 19 -15.30 14.98 -7.52
CA ASN A 19 -15.94 14.30 -6.39
C ASN A 19 -15.17 14.45 -5.06
N GLY A 20 -14.21 15.36 -4.94
CA GLY A 20 -13.50 15.60 -3.69
C GLY A 20 -11.97 15.66 -3.80
N MET A 21 -11.32 15.68 -2.64
CA MET A 21 -9.87 15.67 -2.52
C MET A 21 -9.37 14.23 -2.31
N TYR A 22 -8.27 13.88 -2.96
CA TYR A 22 -7.58 12.60 -2.79
C TYR A 22 -6.28 12.82 -2.04
N GLY A 23 -5.95 11.90 -1.14
CA GLY A 23 -4.71 12.00 -0.38
C GLY A 23 -4.45 10.76 0.47
N ILE A 24 -3.32 10.78 1.16
CA ILE A 24 -2.99 9.81 2.20
C ILE A 24 -2.75 10.54 3.51
N VAL A 25 -3.00 9.86 4.62
CA VAL A 25 -2.85 10.44 5.95
C VAL A 25 -2.30 9.40 6.92
N THR A 26 -1.43 9.84 7.81
CA THR A 26 -1.01 9.08 8.99
C THR A 26 -1.53 9.82 10.23
N PHE A 27 -2.30 9.14 11.07
CA PHE A 27 -2.70 9.61 12.38
C PHE A 27 -1.90 8.89 13.46
N SER A 28 -1.50 9.63 14.50
CA SER A 28 -0.75 9.07 15.62
C SER A 28 -1.28 9.61 16.96
N LYS A 29 -1.44 8.73 17.94
CA LYS A 29 -1.64 9.12 19.34
C LYS A 29 -0.36 9.69 19.97
N TYR A 30 0.78 9.31 19.43
CA TYR A 30 2.10 9.71 19.88
C TYR A 30 2.58 10.95 19.13
N PRO A 31 3.55 11.71 19.67
CA PRO A 31 4.12 12.86 18.99
C PRO A 31 4.73 12.49 17.63
N ILE A 32 4.45 13.31 16.63
CA ILE A 32 5.16 13.27 15.35
C ILE A 32 6.33 14.26 15.45
N VAL A 33 7.56 13.74 15.40
CA VAL A 33 8.78 14.54 15.57
C VAL A 33 9.40 14.95 14.24
N ASN A 34 9.08 14.26 13.15
CA ASN A 34 9.49 14.63 11.80
C ASN A 34 8.53 14.03 10.76
N LYS A 35 8.45 14.63 9.59
CA LYS A 35 7.60 14.18 8.48
C LYS A 35 8.13 14.66 7.14
N GLY A 36 7.89 13.88 6.09
CA GLY A 36 8.30 14.24 4.74
C GLY A 36 7.58 13.41 3.68
N GLU A 37 7.83 13.79 2.44
CA GLU A 37 7.20 13.23 1.26
C GLU A 37 8.22 12.54 0.38
N ILE A 38 7.81 11.46 -0.28
CA ILE A 38 8.59 10.79 -1.33
C ILE A 38 7.91 11.12 -2.66
N ILE A 39 8.64 11.84 -3.51
CA ILE A 39 8.12 12.28 -4.80
C ILE A 39 8.24 11.14 -5.81
N HIS A 40 7.15 10.88 -6.54
CA HIS A 40 7.08 9.94 -7.66
C HIS A 40 6.84 10.72 -8.97
N PRO A 41 7.87 11.16 -9.70
CA PRO A 41 7.70 11.98 -10.90
C PRO A 41 6.81 11.31 -11.94
N GLY A 42 5.90 12.07 -12.56
CA GLY A 42 4.99 11.58 -13.60
C GLY A 42 3.96 10.54 -13.12
N SER A 43 3.69 10.50 -11.82
CA SER A 43 2.75 9.55 -11.20
C SER A 43 1.78 10.27 -10.25
N SER A 44 0.59 9.66 -10.08
CA SER A 44 -0.37 10.05 -9.03
C SER A 44 -0.19 9.26 -7.72
N SER A 45 0.88 8.48 -7.64
CA SER A 45 1.23 7.75 -6.43
C SER A 45 1.65 8.69 -5.33
N LEU A 46 1.37 8.31 -4.10
CA LEU A 46 1.69 9.07 -2.91
C LEU A 46 2.50 8.22 -1.96
N SER A 47 3.57 8.77 -1.44
CA SER A 47 4.31 8.17 -0.34
C SER A 47 4.73 9.27 0.62
N ILE A 48 4.49 9.04 1.90
CA ILE A 48 4.95 9.92 2.98
C ILE A 48 5.70 9.10 4.01
N PHE A 49 6.62 9.74 4.74
CA PHE A 49 7.18 9.17 5.95
C PHE A 49 6.86 10.05 7.15
N THR A 50 6.64 9.43 8.28
CA THR A 50 6.29 10.08 9.55
C THR A 50 7.12 9.44 10.65
N ASP A 51 7.93 10.24 11.35
CA ASP A 51 8.69 9.79 12.50
C ASP A 51 7.86 10.01 13.76
N VAL A 52 7.56 8.91 14.44
CA VAL A 52 6.71 8.88 15.62
C VAL A 52 7.55 8.51 16.82
N LEU A 53 7.50 9.35 17.87
CA LEU A 53 8.18 9.11 19.13
C LEU A 53 7.25 8.32 20.06
N ILE A 54 7.63 7.09 20.39
CA ILE A 54 6.93 6.21 21.33
C ILE A 54 7.87 5.99 22.53
N ASP A 55 7.49 6.51 23.68
CA ASP A 55 8.35 6.56 24.89
C ASP A 55 9.69 7.25 24.61
N LYS A 56 10.77 6.48 24.47
CA LYS A 56 12.13 6.97 24.18
C LYS A 56 12.62 6.59 22.79
N ASP A 57 11.82 5.84 22.03
CA ASP A 57 12.21 5.31 20.73
C ASP A 57 11.47 6.02 19.59
N THR A 58 12.18 6.36 18.54
CA THR A 58 11.57 6.89 17.31
C THR A 58 11.45 5.78 16.28
N PHE A 59 10.28 5.70 15.65
CA PHE A 59 9.98 4.77 14.55
C PHE A 59 9.59 5.57 13.32
N ARG A 60 10.09 5.17 12.14
CA ARG A 60 9.69 5.77 10.87
C ARG A 60 8.62 4.94 10.20
N ILE A 61 7.46 5.56 10.01
CA ILE A 61 6.31 4.95 9.33
C ILE A 61 6.27 5.48 7.90
N TYR A 62 6.45 4.60 6.92
CA TYR A 62 6.21 4.90 5.50
C TYR A 62 4.79 4.51 5.16
N ASN A 63 3.98 5.48 4.71
CA ASN A 63 2.63 5.25 4.22
C ASN A 63 2.63 5.45 2.70
N ASN A 64 2.18 4.43 1.95
CA ASN A 64 2.34 4.36 0.51
C ASN A 64 1.02 4.06 -0.19
N TYR A 65 0.78 4.77 -1.28
CA TYR A 65 -0.19 4.43 -2.30
C TYR A 65 0.53 4.36 -3.65
N LEU A 66 0.84 3.16 -4.11
CA LEU A 66 1.53 2.96 -5.37
C LEU A 66 0.55 3.00 -6.55
N GLN A 67 1.09 3.12 -7.76
CA GLN A 67 0.32 3.27 -8.98
C GLN A 67 -0.68 2.13 -9.20
N SER A 68 -1.98 2.44 -9.25
CA SER A 68 -3.00 1.49 -9.69
C SER A 68 -2.91 1.24 -11.20
N PHE A 69 -3.49 0.15 -11.68
CA PHE A 69 -3.48 -0.19 -13.11
C PHE A 69 -4.21 0.83 -13.99
N ARG A 70 -5.14 1.63 -13.44
CA ARG A 70 -5.94 2.61 -14.19
C ARG A 70 -6.55 2.02 -15.46
N LEU A 71 -7.08 0.81 -15.37
CA LEU A 71 -7.76 0.17 -16.48
C LEU A 71 -8.97 1.00 -16.91
N ARG A 72 -9.14 1.18 -18.21
CA ARG A 72 -10.33 1.81 -18.78
C ARG A 72 -11.56 0.95 -18.49
N ARG A 73 -12.75 1.55 -18.56
CA ARG A 73 -14.02 0.82 -18.30
C ARG A 73 -14.17 -0.41 -19.19
N MET A 74 -13.84 -0.29 -20.47
CA MET A 74 -13.86 -1.41 -21.42
C MET A 74 -12.87 -2.52 -21.04
N GLU A 75 -11.64 -2.16 -20.63
CA GLU A 75 -10.63 -3.13 -20.21
C GLU A 75 -11.04 -3.87 -18.92
N ARG A 76 -11.81 -3.23 -18.05
CA ARG A 76 -12.39 -3.87 -16.85
C ARG A 76 -13.50 -4.84 -17.22
N SER A 77 -14.46 -4.40 -18.04
CA SER A 77 -15.55 -5.26 -18.52
C SER A 77 -15.01 -6.50 -19.21
N PHE A 78 -13.98 -6.34 -20.03
CA PHE A 78 -13.33 -7.44 -20.73
C PHE A 78 -12.66 -8.45 -19.77
N ILE A 79 -11.97 -7.99 -18.72
CA ILE A 79 -11.40 -8.89 -17.70
C ILE A 79 -12.50 -9.62 -16.93
N GLU A 80 -13.61 -8.93 -16.61
CA GLU A 80 -14.78 -9.54 -15.95
C GLU A 80 -15.41 -10.62 -16.83
N GLU A 81 -15.50 -10.37 -18.14
CA GLU A 81 -16.08 -11.29 -19.13
C GLU A 81 -15.20 -12.52 -19.34
N ILE A 82 -13.87 -12.37 -19.49
CA ILE A 82 -12.91 -13.48 -19.56
C ILE A 82 -12.96 -14.39 -18.34
N THR A 83 -13.15 -13.80 -17.15
CA THR A 83 -13.26 -14.59 -15.91
C THR A 83 -14.61 -15.29 -15.78
N ALA A 84 -15.60 -14.95 -16.60
CA ALA A 84 -16.97 -15.49 -16.57
C ALA A 84 -17.34 -16.40 -17.75
N SER A 85 -16.60 -16.38 -18.88
CA SER A 85 -16.93 -17.11 -20.11
C SER A 85 -15.71 -17.75 -20.80
N ASP A 86 -15.96 -18.88 -21.47
CA ASP A 86 -14.97 -19.63 -22.27
C ASP A 86 -14.84 -19.12 -23.74
N ASP A 87 -15.40 -17.94 -24.07
CA ASP A 87 -15.51 -17.46 -25.45
C ASP A 87 -14.25 -16.73 -25.96
N LYS A 88 -14.04 -16.85 -27.28
CA LYS A 88 -12.85 -16.35 -28.01
C LYS A 88 -12.72 -14.82 -27.93
N GLU A 89 -11.74 -14.39 -27.19
CA GLU A 89 -11.31 -13.01 -27.03
C GLU A 89 -10.78 -12.39 -28.32
N THR A 90 -11.05 -11.10 -28.55
CA THR A 90 -10.39 -10.39 -29.64
C THR A 90 -8.95 -10.07 -29.25
N MET A 91 -7.97 -10.40 -30.10
CA MET A 91 -6.54 -10.13 -29.91
C MET A 91 -6.25 -8.64 -29.63
N ALA A 92 -7.09 -7.72 -30.09
CA ALA A 92 -6.96 -6.29 -29.85
C ALA A 92 -7.22 -5.91 -28.39
N GLU A 93 -8.23 -6.51 -27.75
CA GLU A 93 -8.58 -6.27 -26.36
C GLU A 93 -7.56 -6.85 -25.41
N VAL A 94 -7.11 -8.07 -25.66
CA VAL A 94 -5.99 -8.71 -24.94
C VAL A 94 -4.74 -7.82 -25.00
N LYS A 95 -4.41 -7.30 -26.18
CA LYS A 95 -3.26 -6.40 -26.36
C LYS A 95 -3.42 -5.08 -25.56
N SER A 96 -4.60 -4.47 -25.57
CA SER A 96 -4.89 -3.23 -24.84
C SER A 96 -4.72 -3.43 -23.33
N VAL A 97 -5.32 -4.48 -22.79
CA VAL A 97 -5.20 -4.84 -21.36
C VAL A 97 -3.74 -5.10 -20.99
N SER A 98 -3.03 -5.89 -21.79
CA SER A 98 -1.62 -6.23 -21.56
C SER A 98 -0.72 -4.99 -21.51
N VAL A 99 -0.94 -4.01 -22.40
CA VAL A 99 -0.19 -2.75 -22.41
C VAL A 99 -0.48 -1.93 -21.15
N SER A 100 -1.73 -1.85 -20.71
CA SER A 100 -2.13 -1.11 -19.51
C SER A 100 -1.54 -1.75 -18.25
N LEU A 101 -1.58 -3.08 -18.13
CA LEU A 101 -0.95 -3.82 -17.04
C LEU A 101 0.56 -3.60 -17.02
N LYS A 102 1.24 -3.76 -18.17
CA LYS A 102 2.68 -3.53 -18.28
C LYS A 102 3.09 -2.13 -17.81
N LYS A 103 2.37 -1.09 -18.23
CA LYS A 103 2.62 0.30 -17.77
C LYS A 103 2.49 0.43 -16.25
N GLY A 104 1.49 -0.20 -15.65
CA GLY A 104 1.31 -0.23 -14.20
C GLY A 104 2.48 -0.92 -13.50
N PHE A 105 2.89 -2.11 -13.95
CA PHE A 105 4.03 -2.84 -13.39
C PHE A 105 5.33 -2.05 -13.45
N VAL A 106 5.66 -1.46 -14.61
CA VAL A 106 6.88 -0.64 -14.78
C VAL A 106 6.88 0.55 -13.83
N LYS A 107 5.76 1.28 -13.72
CA LYS A 107 5.67 2.41 -12.81
C LYS A 107 5.85 1.99 -11.36
N ARG A 108 5.16 0.93 -10.90
CA ARG A 108 5.32 0.42 -9.54
C ARG A 108 6.74 -0.07 -9.26
N ALA A 109 7.41 -0.69 -10.24
CA ALA A 109 8.80 -1.11 -10.08
C ALA A 109 9.73 0.08 -9.79
N LEU A 110 9.58 1.19 -10.51
CA LEU A 110 10.34 2.43 -10.26
C LEU A 110 9.99 3.03 -8.90
N GLN A 111 8.71 3.11 -8.56
CA GLN A 111 8.25 3.63 -7.26
C GLN A 111 8.79 2.79 -6.10
N ALA A 112 8.76 1.47 -6.24
CA ALA A 112 9.32 0.55 -5.24
C ALA A 112 10.83 0.74 -5.04
N GLN A 113 11.59 1.05 -6.09
CA GLN A 113 13.01 1.38 -5.98
C GLN A 113 13.22 2.68 -5.19
N VAL A 114 12.42 3.71 -5.48
CA VAL A 114 12.49 4.99 -4.78
C VAL A 114 12.13 4.80 -3.29
N VAL A 115 11.00 4.15 -2.99
CA VAL A 115 10.61 3.86 -1.60
C VAL A 115 11.70 3.07 -0.88
N LYS A 116 12.27 2.03 -1.51
CA LYS A 116 13.36 1.24 -0.94
C LYS A 116 14.62 2.04 -0.69
N TYR A 117 14.96 2.99 -1.54
CA TYR A 117 16.06 3.91 -1.33
C TYR A 117 15.90 4.71 -0.03
N TYR A 118 14.69 5.23 0.25
CA TYR A 118 14.38 5.95 1.49
C TYR A 118 14.37 5.02 2.71
N ILE A 119 13.81 3.83 2.59
CA ILE A 119 13.83 2.82 3.67
C ILE A 119 15.27 2.52 4.12
N ASN A 120 16.17 2.27 3.17
CA ASN A 120 17.56 1.93 3.46
C ASN A 120 18.38 3.08 4.11
N ARG A 121 17.86 4.31 4.06
CA ARG A 121 18.46 5.52 4.65
C ARG A 121 17.74 6.00 5.89
N SER A 122 16.76 5.25 6.36
CA SER A 122 16.08 5.59 7.61
C SER A 122 17.07 5.53 8.78
N PRO A 123 17.15 6.56 9.62
CA PRO A 123 17.93 6.52 10.84
C PRO A 123 17.22 5.75 11.97
N TYR A 124 15.98 5.33 11.74
CA TYR A 124 15.13 4.67 12.72
C TYR A 124 14.61 3.34 12.20
N PRO A 125 14.24 2.40 13.09
CA PRO A 125 13.49 1.21 12.70
C PRO A 125 12.23 1.60 11.91
N VAL A 126 11.93 0.84 10.84
CA VAL A 126 10.88 1.21 9.91
C VAL A 126 9.65 0.32 10.03
N ILE A 127 8.49 0.92 9.80
CA ILE A 127 7.23 0.23 9.49
C ILE A 127 6.75 0.79 8.15
N VAL A 128 6.50 -0.09 7.18
CA VAL A 128 6.06 0.29 5.83
C VAL A 128 4.66 -0.22 5.63
N VAL A 129 3.72 0.69 5.44
CA VAL A 129 2.30 0.38 5.25
C VAL A 129 1.77 0.94 3.95
N GLY A 130 0.66 0.39 3.48
CA GLY A 130 -0.14 0.98 2.42
C GLY A 130 -0.58 0.02 1.34
N ASP A 131 -1.30 0.59 0.38
CA ASP A 131 -1.74 -0.09 -0.83
C ASP A 131 -0.62 -0.06 -1.88
N PHE A 132 -0.03 -1.23 -2.14
CA PHE A 132 1.00 -1.36 -3.17
C PHE A 132 0.40 -1.58 -4.57
N ASN A 133 -0.93 -1.76 -4.66
CA ASN A 133 -1.63 -2.08 -5.90
C ASN A 133 -1.01 -3.27 -6.65
N ASP A 134 -0.35 -4.19 -5.93
CA ASP A 134 0.38 -5.31 -6.51
C ASP A 134 0.42 -6.50 -5.55
N THR A 135 0.51 -7.70 -6.09
CA THR A 135 0.48 -8.95 -5.34
C THR A 135 1.83 -9.33 -4.73
N PRO A 136 1.89 -10.30 -3.78
CA PRO A 136 3.15 -10.72 -3.15
C PRO A 136 4.19 -11.31 -4.09
N VAL A 137 3.80 -11.75 -5.28
CA VAL A 137 4.73 -12.27 -6.30
C VAL A 137 5.37 -11.19 -7.15
N SER A 138 4.92 -9.94 -7.03
CA SER A 138 5.38 -8.81 -7.84
C SER A 138 6.81 -8.37 -7.50
N PHE A 139 7.42 -7.70 -8.47
CA PHE A 139 8.72 -7.03 -8.26
C PHE A 139 8.61 -5.94 -7.19
N ALA A 140 7.54 -5.14 -7.22
CA ALA A 140 7.36 -4.01 -6.29
C ALA A 140 7.32 -4.48 -4.84
N TYR A 141 6.49 -5.47 -4.53
CA TYR A 141 6.43 -6.05 -3.19
C TYR A 141 7.78 -6.63 -2.77
N ARG A 142 8.39 -7.50 -3.60
CA ARG A 142 9.69 -8.12 -3.26
C ARG A 142 10.80 -7.09 -3.06
N LYS A 143 10.79 -6.01 -3.85
CA LYS A 143 11.79 -4.93 -3.73
C LYS A 143 11.67 -4.19 -2.42
N ILE A 144 10.45 -3.79 -2.03
CA ILE A 144 10.20 -3.06 -0.78
C ILE A 144 10.45 -3.98 0.42
N ARG A 145 9.96 -5.22 0.38
CA ARG A 145 10.09 -6.20 1.45
C ARG A 145 11.55 -6.61 1.74
N LYS A 146 12.46 -6.51 0.78
CA LYS A 146 13.86 -6.97 0.97
C LYS A 146 14.47 -6.40 2.26
N GLY A 147 14.83 -7.29 3.20
CA GLY A 147 15.35 -6.92 4.52
C GLY A 147 14.31 -6.50 5.55
N LEU A 148 13.01 -6.64 5.23
CA LEU A 148 11.90 -6.44 6.16
C LEU A 148 11.09 -7.72 6.32
N ASN A 149 10.38 -7.81 7.43
CA ASN A 149 9.38 -8.86 7.68
C ASN A 149 8.00 -8.41 7.18
N ASP A 150 7.14 -9.36 6.83
CA ASP A 150 5.74 -9.12 6.45
C ASP A 150 4.84 -9.60 7.60
N SER A 151 4.01 -8.70 8.13
CA SER A 151 3.14 -8.99 9.27
C SER A 151 2.16 -10.12 8.99
N PHE A 152 1.59 -10.18 7.77
CA PHE A 152 0.71 -11.29 7.38
C PHE A 152 1.46 -12.62 7.35
N VAL A 153 2.67 -12.64 6.79
CA VAL A 153 3.47 -13.89 6.67
C VAL A 153 3.86 -14.42 8.05
N ASN A 154 4.12 -13.52 9.01
CA ASN A 154 4.60 -13.92 10.34
C ASN A 154 3.46 -14.23 11.33
N SER A 155 2.32 -13.55 11.23
CA SER A 155 1.27 -13.62 12.25
C SER A 155 -0.14 -13.62 11.66
N GLY A 156 -0.28 -13.61 10.33
CA GLY A 156 -1.56 -13.68 9.64
C GLY A 156 -2.05 -15.11 9.45
N TYR A 157 -3.32 -15.25 9.10
CA TYR A 157 -3.97 -16.52 8.85
C TYR A 157 -4.85 -16.48 7.58
N GLY A 158 -4.97 -17.64 6.92
CA GLY A 158 -5.81 -17.81 5.73
C GLY A 158 -5.20 -17.24 4.45
N ALA A 159 -6.04 -16.88 3.47
CA ALA A 159 -5.62 -16.46 2.13
C ALA A 159 -5.06 -15.01 2.06
N GLY A 160 -5.30 -14.21 3.09
CA GLY A 160 -4.72 -12.87 3.20
C GLY A 160 -5.31 -11.81 2.28
N PHE A 161 -6.46 -12.04 1.64
CA PHE A 161 -7.07 -11.08 0.72
C PHE A 161 -7.48 -9.78 1.43
N THR A 162 -6.90 -8.68 1.00
CA THR A 162 -7.20 -7.33 1.49
C THR A 162 -8.12 -6.55 0.55
N TYR A 163 -8.20 -6.94 -0.72
CA TYR A 163 -9.03 -6.35 -1.75
C TYR A 163 -10.15 -7.30 -2.20
N LYS A 164 -11.38 -6.79 -2.35
CA LYS A 164 -12.58 -7.52 -2.77
C LYS A 164 -13.35 -6.83 -3.90
N GLY A 165 -12.70 -5.94 -4.65
CA GLY A 165 -13.31 -5.25 -5.80
C GLY A 165 -13.56 -6.18 -6.99
N ASN A 166 -13.77 -5.60 -8.16
CA ASN A 166 -14.17 -6.30 -9.39
C ASN A 166 -13.11 -7.25 -9.99
N TYR A 167 -11.96 -7.44 -9.33
CA TYR A 167 -10.94 -8.42 -9.70
C TYR A 167 -10.96 -9.60 -8.74
N PRO A 168 -10.34 -10.72 -9.10
CA PRO A 168 -10.13 -11.81 -8.14
C PRO A 168 -9.57 -11.27 -6.83
N PRO A 169 -10.06 -11.75 -5.68
CA PRO A 169 -9.57 -11.28 -4.39
C PRO A 169 -8.05 -11.38 -4.29
N ASN A 170 -7.40 -10.32 -3.90
CA ASN A 170 -5.94 -10.24 -3.82
C ASN A 170 -5.46 -9.57 -2.54
N ARG A 171 -4.25 -9.88 -2.12
CA ARG A 171 -3.52 -9.14 -1.08
C ARG A 171 -2.67 -8.08 -1.76
N ILE A 172 -3.05 -6.82 -1.61
CA ILE A 172 -2.37 -5.65 -2.19
C ILE A 172 -2.04 -4.59 -1.15
N ASP A 173 -2.61 -4.71 0.06
CA ASP A 173 -2.29 -3.89 1.22
C ASP A 173 -1.34 -4.64 2.15
N TYR A 174 -0.34 -3.94 2.65
CA TYR A 174 0.76 -4.54 3.40
C TYR A 174 1.11 -3.75 4.66
N ILE A 175 1.60 -4.48 5.66
CA ILE A 175 2.34 -3.97 6.81
C ILE A 175 3.65 -4.73 6.86
N LEU A 176 4.75 -4.05 6.48
CA LEU A 176 6.10 -4.58 6.56
C LEU A 176 6.85 -3.89 7.68
N TYR A 177 7.79 -4.56 8.33
CA TYR A 177 8.45 -4.02 9.50
C TYR A 177 9.91 -4.47 9.65
N ASP A 178 10.69 -3.65 10.34
CA ASP A 178 12.11 -3.86 10.64
C ASP A 178 12.33 -5.02 11.61
N ASN A 179 13.51 -5.65 11.52
CA ASN A 179 13.92 -6.74 12.42
C ASN A 179 14.07 -6.31 13.89
N ALA A 180 14.12 -5.02 14.19
CA ALA A 180 14.09 -4.47 15.53
C ALA A 180 12.74 -4.61 16.23
N LEU A 181 11.70 -5.00 15.48
CA LEU A 181 10.34 -5.19 15.97
C LEU A 181 9.96 -6.68 15.95
N ILE A 182 9.05 -7.05 16.84
CA ILE A 182 8.37 -8.34 16.86
C ILE A 182 6.89 -8.06 16.58
N ASN A 183 6.36 -8.68 15.56
CA ASN A 183 4.94 -8.69 15.28
C ASN A 183 4.26 -9.80 16.10
N SER A 184 3.32 -9.44 16.95
CA SER A 184 2.61 -10.37 17.84
C SER A 184 1.20 -10.67 17.38
N TYR A 185 0.67 -9.90 16.42
CA TYR A 185 -0.69 -10.06 15.94
C TYR A 185 -0.85 -9.43 14.55
N PHE A 186 -1.67 -10.07 13.71
CA PHE A 186 -2.14 -9.53 12.44
C PHE A 186 -3.58 -9.94 12.19
N GLU A 187 -4.39 -9.00 11.69
CA GLU A 187 -5.79 -9.24 11.34
C GLU A 187 -6.20 -8.47 10.07
N ILE A 188 -7.06 -9.09 9.28
CA ILE A 188 -7.81 -8.44 8.19
C ILE A 188 -9.24 -8.25 8.66
N VAL A 189 -9.64 -7.00 8.92
CA VAL A 189 -10.96 -6.68 9.47
C VAL A 189 -12.02 -6.74 8.37
N ARG A 190 -12.89 -7.74 8.40
CA ARG A 190 -13.91 -8.02 7.38
C ARG A 190 -15.13 -7.09 7.52
N VAL A 191 -14.97 -5.81 7.16
CA VAL A 191 -16.03 -4.79 7.16
C VAL A 191 -16.38 -4.34 5.71
N ARG A 192 -17.62 -3.85 5.51
CA ARG A 192 -18.13 -3.51 4.16
C ARG A 192 -18.16 -1.99 3.91
N TYR A 193 -17.16 -1.26 4.37
CA TYR A 193 -17.10 0.20 4.17
C TYR A 193 -16.33 0.62 2.92
N SER A 194 -15.54 -0.30 2.33
CA SER A 194 -14.71 -0.08 1.15
C SER A 194 -14.55 -1.39 0.39
N ASP A 195 -14.02 -1.34 -0.82
CA ASP A 195 -13.50 -2.47 -1.58
C ASP A 195 -12.16 -2.99 -1.05
N HIS A 196 -11.50 -2.25 -0.14
CA HIS A 196 -10.39 -2.73 0.66
C HIS A 196 -10.82 -3.04 2.09
N TYR A 197 -10.24 -4.08 2.68
CA TYR A 197 -10.36 -4.39 4.10
C TYR A 197 -9.26 -3.74 4.91
N PRO A 198 -9.57 -3.08 6.04
CA PRO A 198 -8.54 -2.64 6.98
C PRO A 198 -7.68 -3.80 7.46
N ILE A 199 -6.37 -3.55 7.61
CA ILE A 199 -5.43 -4.49 8.20
C ILE A 199 -4.84 -3.91 9.49
N ILE A 200 -4.66 -4.76 10.50
CA ILE A 200 -4.18 -4.39 11.82
C ILE A 200 -2.96 -5.27 12.15
N ALA A 201 -1.93 -4.67 12.75
CA ALA A 201 -0.81 -5.41 13.32
C ALA A 201 -0.39 -4.79 14.64
N TYR A 202 0.01 -5.64 15.60
CA TYR A 202 0.57 -5.21 16.88
C TYR A 202 2.07 -5.54 16.92
N PHE A 203 2.83 -4.56 17.39
CA PHE A 203 4.27 -4.67 17.48
C PHE A 203 4.75 -4.41 18.91
N ARG A 204 5.86 -5.06 19.25
CA ARG A 204 6.69 -4.70 20.40
C ARG A 204 8.14 -4.56 19.94
N LYS A 205 8.90 -3.74 20.62
CA LYS A 205 10.35 -3.65 20.40
C LYS A 205 11.00 -4.98 20.78
N LYS A 206 11.98 -5.38 20.01
CA LYS A 206 12.85 -6.50 20.37
C LYS A 206 13.84 -6.01 21.43
N ASN A 207 13.92 -6.73 22.53
CA ASN A 207 14.91 -6.47 23.60
C ASN A 207 16.33 -6.75 23.10
#